data_797a3f7941fe855448b0468b47a5fc71
#
_entry.id   797a3f7941fe855448b0468b47a5fc71
#
_cell.length_a   1.000
_cell.length_b   1.000
_cell.length_c   1.000
_cell.angle_alpha   90.00
_cell.angle_beta   90.00
_cell.angle_gamma   90.00
#
_symmetry.space_group_name_H-M   'P 1'
#
loop_
_entity.id
_entity.type
_entity.pdbx_description
1 polymer ?
#
loop_
_entity_poly.entity_id
_entity_poly.type
_entity_poly.pdbx_seq_one_letter_code
_entity_poly.pdbx_strand_id
1 'polypeptide(L)'
;MKDEIKKVLLLGSGALKIGEAGEFDYSGSQALKALKEEGIETILINPNIATVQTSEGVADRIYFLPVTPYFVEKVIEKERPDGVLLSFGGQTALNCGVALYKAGVFEKYNTRVLGTPVQAIMDTEDRELFVKKLDEIDVKTIKSEAVETIEDARRAAKELGYPVIIRAAYALGGLGSGF
;
A
#
# COMPACT_ATOMS: atom_id res chain seq x y z
N MET A 1 -13.52 -20.34 -17.88
CA MET A 1 -14.10 -18.98 -18.02
C MET A 1 -13.22 -18.04 -17.23
N LYS A 2 -12.67 -16.99 -17.82
CA LYS A 2 -12.06 -15.90 -17.05
C LYS A 2 -13.18 -15.28 -16.25
N ASP A 3 -13.08 -15.33 -14.93
CA ASP A 3 -14.02 -14.66 -14.05
C ASP A 3 -13.98 -13.17 -14.38
N GLU A 4 -15.07 -12.66 -14.92
CA GLU A 4 -15.19 -11.28 -15.35
C GLU A 4 -15.23 -10.38 -14.12
N ILE A 5 -14.33 -9.39 -14.04
CA ILE A 5 -14.34 -8.38 -12.98
C ILE A 5 -15.49 -7.41 -13.25
N LYS A 6 -16.44 -7.32 -12.33
CA LYS A 6 -17.60 -6.43 -12.41
C LYS A 6 -17.64 -5.37 -11.33
N LYS A 7 -17.01 -5.63 -10.19
CA LYS A 7 -17.02 -4.75 -9.03
C LYS A 7 -15.64 -4.68 -8.39
N VAL A 8 -15.11 -3.49 -8.20
CA VAL A 8 -13.78 -3.25 -7.66
C VAL A 8 -13.83 -2.30 -6.46
N LEU A 9 -13.15 -2.69 -5.39
CA LEU A 9 -12.88 -1.85 -4.23
C LEU A 9 -11.53 -1.15 -4.40
N LEU A 10 -11.51 0.17 -4.25
CA LEU A 10 -10.29 0.97 -4.21
C LEU A 10 -10.06 1.47 -2.77
N LEU A 11 -8.89 1.21 -2.23
CA LEU A 11 -8.45 1.79 -0.96
C LEU A 11 -7.84 3.16 -1.25
N GLY A 12 -8.55 4.21 -0.84
CA GLY A 12 -8.15 5.58 -1.09
C GLY A 12 -7.07 6.08 -0.14
N SER A 13 -6.68 7.33 -0.35
CA SER A 13 -5.51 7.95 0.27
C SER A 13 -5.62 8.18 1.79
N GLY A 14 -6.83 8.19 2.33
CA GLY A 14 -7.00 8.44 3.76
C GLY A 14 -6.49 9.82 4.20
N ALA A 15 -6.05 9.91 5.44
CA ALA A 15 -5.42 11.10 5.99
C ALA A 15 -3.91 11.06 5.67
N LEU A 16 -3.52 11.65 4.56
CA LEU A 16 -2.12 11.80 4.14
C LEU A 16 -1.52 13.11 4.64
N LYS A 17 -0.19 13.16 4.67
CA LYS A 17 0.53 14.40 4.94
C LYS A 17 0.35 15.40 3.80
N ILE A 18 0.43 16.69 4.12
CA ILE A 18 0.48 17.75 3.12
C ILE A 18 1.65 17.47 2.16
N GLY A 19 1.38 17.49 0.86
CA GLY A 19 2.36 17.22 -0.19
C GLY A 19 2.29 15.80 -0.79
N GLU A 20 1.80 14.81 -0.03
CA GLU A 20 1.56 13.45 -0.55
C GLU A 20 0.14 13.29 -1.13
N ALA A 21 -0.81 14.08 -0.64
CA ALA A 21 -2.22 13.98 -0.98
C ALA A 21 -2.50 14.17 -2.48
N GLY A 22 -1.84 15.12 -3.13
CA GLY A 22 -2.10 15.45 -4.53
C GLY A 22 -1.81 14.32 -5.51
N GLU A 23 -0.75 13.55 -5.28
CA GLU A 23 -0.39 12.41 -6.12
C GLU A 23 -1.45 11.31 -6.03
N PHE A 24 -1.82 10.90 -4.82
CA PHE A 24 -2.79 9.83 -4.61
C PHE A 24 -4.22 10.25 -4.94
N ASP A 25 -4.59 11.50 -4.71
CA ASP A 25 -5.89 12.04 -5.11
C ASP A 25 -6.06 11.97 -6.63
N TYR A 26 -5.03 12.34 -7.39
CA TYR A 26 -5.06 12.25 -8.84
C TYR A 26 -5.09 10.80 -9.33
N SER A 27 -4.14 9.97 -8.89
CA SER A 27 -4.03 8.58 -9.36
C SER A 27 -5.26 7.75 -9.01
N GLY A 28 -5.79 7.88 -7.79
CA GLY A 28 -7.00 7.19 -7.37
C GLY A 28 -8.24 7.65 -8.13
N SER A 29 -8.38 8.95 -8.39
CA SER A 29 -9.49 9.47 -9.20
C SER A 29 -9.42 9.00 -10.65
N GLN A 30 -8.23 8.93 -11.24
CA GLN A 30 -8.04 8.39 -12.60
C GLN A 30 -8.33 6.88 -12.66
N ALA A 31 -7.94 6.12 -11.63
CA ALA A 31 -8.27 4.69 -11.56
C ALA A 31 -9.77 4.45 -11.47
N LEU A 32 -10.49 5.20 -10.63
CA LEU A 32 -11.95 5.13 -10.53
C LEU A 32 -12.62 5.48 -11.86
N LYS A 33 -12.15 6.54 -12.51
CA LYS A 33 -12.64 6.95 -13.84
C LYS A 33 -12.44 5.84 -14.87
N ALA A 34 -11.23 5.28 -14.96
CA ALA A 34 -10.91 4.22 -15.92
C ALA A 34 -11.76 2.96 -15.68
N LEU A 35 -11.98 2.55 -14.44
CA LEU A 35 -12.86 1.43 -14.10
C LEU A 35 -14.31 1.69 -14.56
N LYS A 36 -14.82 2.89 -14.35
CA LYS A 36 -16.16 3.26 -14.80
C LYS A 36 -16.29 3.29 -16.32
N GLU A 37 -15.29 3.75 -17.04
CA GLU A 37 -15.24 3.72 -18.51
C GLU A 37 -15.28 2.29 -19.06
N GLU A 38 -14.73 1.32 -18.32
CA GLU A 38 -14.79 -0.12 -18.61
C GLU A 38 -16.11 -0.79 -18.13
N GLY A 39 -17.05 -0.03 -17.57
CA GLY A 39 -18.33 -0.53 -17.08
C GLY A 39 -18.22 -1.32 -15.76
N ILE A 40 -17.15 -1.12 -14.99
CA ILE A 40 -16.91 -1.77 -13.69
C ILE A 40 -17.50 -0.92 -12.57
N GLU A 41 -18.31 -1.53 -11.71
CA GLU A 41 -18.85 -0.89 -10.50
C GLU A 41 -17.71 -0.58 -9.53
N THR A 42 -17.65 0.67 -9.06
CA THR A 42 -16.55 1.16 -8.22
C THR A 42 -16.99 1.42 -6.80
N ILE A 43 -16.20 0.92 -5.85
CA ILE A 43 -16.35 1.18 -4.42
C ILE A 43 -15.08 1.86 -3.93
N LEU A 44 -15.22 2.95 -3.19
CA LEU A 44 -14.12 3.68 -2.58
C LEU A 44 -14.25 3.67 -1.05
N ILE A 45 -13.15 3.38 -0.35
CA ILE A 45 -13.00 3.67 1.07
C ILE A 45 -12.01 4.82 1.21
N ASN A 46 -12.44 5.96 1.73
CA ASN A 46 -11.59 7.11 2.01
C ASN A 46 -12.21 7.96 3.13
N PRO A 47 -11.55 8.16 4.27
CA PRO A 47 -12.08 8.98 5.36
C PRO A 47 -12.05 10.49 5.06
N ASN A 48 -11.33 10.93 4.03
CA ASN A 48 -11.20 12.33 3.68
C ASN A 48 -12.40 12.81 2.86
N ILE A 49 -13.18 13.72 3.42
CA ILE A 49 -14.35 14.32 2.76
C ILE A 49 -13.98 15.48 1.80
N ALA A 50 -12.73 15.94 1.82
CA ALA A 50 -12.26 17.11 1.07
C ALA A 50 -11.29 16.72 -0.07
N THR A 51 -11.46 15.54 -0.65
CA THR A 51 -10.67 15.06 -1.79
C THR A 51 -11.51 14.91 -3.04
N VAL A 52 -10.87 15.02 -4.20
CA VAL A 52 -11.51 14.74 -5.50
C VAL A 52 -12.03 13.31 -5.57
N GLN A 53 -11.34 12.34 -4.94
CA GLN A 53 -11.79 10.94 -4.92
C GLN A 53 -13.18 10.76 -4.33
N THR A 54 -13.54 11.54 -3.31
CA THR A 54 -14.83 11.44 -2.61
C THR A 54 -15.88 12.41 -3.16
N SER A 55 -15.59 13.09 -4.26
CA SER A 55 -16.57 13.94 -4.93
C SER A 55 -17.69 13.10 -5.56
N GLU A 56 -18.88 13.69 -5.62
CA GLU A 56 -20.04 13.05 -6.21
C GLU A 56 -19.79 12.59 -7.65
N GLY A 57 -20.17 11.37 -7.97
CA GLY A 57 -20.02 10.77 -9.28
C GLY A 57 -18.64 10.22 -9.62
N VAL A 58 -17.62 10.39 -8.77
CA VAL A 58 -16.29 9.81 -9.00
C VAL A 58 -16.30 8.30 -8.78
N ALA A 59 -16.81 7.82 -7.65
CA ALA A 59 -17.08 6.41 -7.42
C ALA A 59 -18.58 6.15 -7.33
N ASP A 60 -19.02 4.91 -7.60
CA ASP A 60 -20.45 4.54 -7.51
C ASP A 60 -20.90 4.42 -6.06
N ARG A 61 -19.99 3.97 -5.17
CA ARG A 61 -20.21 3.93 -3.71
C ARG A 61 -19.00 4.43 -2.97
N ILE A 62 -19.23 5.29 -1.97
CA ILE A 62 -18.18 5.89 -1.15
C ILE A 62 -18.44 5.54 0.31
N TYR A 63 -17.43 5.00 0.96
CA TYR A 63 -17.39 4.73 2.39
C TYR A 63 -16.42 5.70 3.07
N PHE A 64 -16.94 6.64 3.83
CA PHE A 64 -16.15 7.57 4.66
C PHE A 64 -15.69 6.87 5.95
N LEU A 65 -14.85 5.85 5.78
CA LEU A 65 -14.34 5.02 6.87
C LEU A 65 -12.82 5.03 6.89
N PRO A 66 -12.19 4.85 8.05
CA PRO A 66 -10.74 4.66 8.14
C PRO A 66 -10.27 3.46 7.31
N VAL A 67 -9.14 3.63 6.62
CA VAL A 67 -8.50 2.54 5.86
C VAL A 67 -7.73 1.66 6.86
N THR A 68 -8.47 0.82 7.59
CA THR A 68 -7.93 -0.16 8.52
C THR A 68 -8.47 -1.55 8.21
N PRO A 69 -7.77 -2.63 8.58
CA PRO A 69 -8.21 -4.00 8.28
C PRO A 69 -9.64 -4.28 8.71
N TYR A 70 -10.04 -3.82 9.90
CA TYR A 70 -11.38 -4.03 10.42
C TYR A 70 -12.47 -3.43 9.52
N PHE A 71 -12.36 -2.14 9.17
CA PHE A 71 -13.38 -1.48 8.36
C PHE A 71 -13.37 -1.97 6.91
N VAL A 72 -12.18 -2.20 6.36
CA VAL A 72 -12.05 -2.71 4.98
C VAL A 72 -12.63 -4.12 4.87
N GLU A 73 -12.37 -5.02 5.83
CA GLU A 73 -13.01 -6.34 5.86
C GLU A 73 -14.54 -6.22 5.91
N LYS A 74 -15.11 -5.31 6.72
CA LYS A 74 -16.55 -5.10 6.78
C LYS A 74 -17.15 -4.61 5.47
N VAL A 75 -16.45 -3.76 4.75
CA VAL A 75 -16.88 -3.33 3.41
C VAL A 75 -16.78 -4.48 2.41
N ILE A 76 -15.70 -5.27 2.42
CA ILE A 76 -15.55 -6.46 1.57
C ILE A 76 -16.67 -7.48 1.86
N GLU A 77 -16.96 -7.72 3.15
CA GLU A 77 -18.04 -8.62 3.59
C GLU A 77 -19.40 -8.20 3.03
N LYS A 78 -19.69 -6.89 3.07
CA LYS A 78 -20.97 -6.31 2.62
C LYS A 78 -21.07 -6.24 1.10
N GLU A 79 -20.04 -5.73 0.45
CA GLU A 79 -20.07 -5.38 -0.96
C GLU A 79 -19.69 -6.54 -1.88
N ARG A 80 -18.91 -7.51 -1.38
CA ARG A 80 -18.41 -8.66 -2.15
C ARG A 80 -17.77 -8.26 -3.48
N PRO A 81 -16.75 -7.37 -3.47
CA PRO A 81 -16.08 -6.97 -4.70
C PRO A 81 -15.31 -8.14 -5.31
N ASP A 82 -15.26 -8.22 -6.64
CA ASP A 82 -14.46 -9.20 -7.36
C ASP A 82 -12.97 -8.93 -7.23
N GLY A 83 -12.61 -7.66 -7.05
CA GLY A 83 -11.23 -7.24 -6.91
C GLY A 83 -11.03 -6.06 -5.98
N VAL A 84 -9.78 -5.90 -5.52
CA VAL A 84 -9.34 -4.76 -4.70
C VAL A 84 -8.06 -4.16 -5.25
N LEU A 85 -7.98 -2.82 -5.27
CA LEU A 85 -6.81 -2.04 -5.63
C LEU A 85 -6.20 -1.43 -4.37
N LEU A 86 -4.91 -1.72 -4.12
CA LEU A 86 -4.19 -1.33 -2.90
C LEU A 86 -3.24 -0.14 -3.11
N SER A 87 -2.87 0.18 -4.36
CA SER A 87 -1.75 1.10 -4.66
C SER A 87 -2.18 2.56 -4.85
N PHE A 88 -3.40 2.94 -4.48
CA PHE A 88 -3.95 4.28 -4.69
C PHE A 88 -4.20 5.07 -3.40
N GLY A 89 -3.70 4.57 -2.28
CA GLY A 89 -3.91 5.18 -0.96
C GLY A 89 -2.63 5.31 -0.13
N GLY A 90 -1.47 5.26 -0.77
CA GLY A 90 -0.16 5.36 -0.12
C GLY A 90 0.10 4.23 0.87
N GLN A 91 1.04 4.47 1.80
CA GLN A 91 1.50 3.48 2.76
C GLN A 91 0.36 2.91 3.63
N THR A 92 -0.62 3.73 3.97
CA THR A 92 -1.78 3.29 4.76
C THR A 92 -2.57 2.20 4.05
N ALA A 93 -2.84 2.36 2.76
CA ALA A 93 -3.57 1.36 1.97
C ALA A 93 -2.73 0.09 1.73
N LEU A 94 -1.44 0.25 1.44
CA LEU A 94 -0.52 -0.87 1.25
C LEU A 94 -0.42 -1.72 2.53
N ASN A 95 -0.17 -1.10 3.68
CA ASN A 95 -0.09 -1.80 4.97
C ASN A 95 -1.40 -2.50 5.33
N CYS A 96 -2.54 -1.84 5.09
CA CYS A 96 -3.86 -2.42 5.28
C CYS A 96 -4.05 -3.65 4.39
N GLY A 97 -3.68 -3.57 3.11
CA GLY A 97 -3.75 -4.67 2.15
C GLY A 97 -2.90 -5.87 2.56
N VAL A 98 -1.66 -5.63 2.99
CA VAL A 98 -0.76 -6.69 3.50
C VAL A 98 -1.35 -7.37 4.75
N ALA A 99 -1.92 -6.59 5.68
CA ALA A 99 -2.54 -7.14 6.88
C ALA A 99 -3.77 -8.01 6.55
N LEU A 100 -4.63 -7.56 5.63
CA LEU A 100 -5.80 -8.32 5.17
C LEU A 100 -5.40 -9.61 4.43
N TYR A 101 -4.35 -9.56 3.62
CA TYR A 101 -3.80 -10.72 2.94
C TYR A 101 -3.30 -11.78 3.94
N LYS A 102 -2.46 -11.35 4.92
CA LYS A 102 -1.95 -12.24 5.96
C LYS A 102 -3.06 -12.85 6.83
N ALA A 103 -4.15 -12.13 7.01
CA ALA A 103 -5.34 -12.62 7.73
C ALA A 103 -6.27 -13.53 6.87
N GLY A 104 -5.94 -13.77 5.59
CA GLY A 104 -6.74 -14.62 4.70
C GLY A 104 -8.08 -13.99 4.26
N VAL A 105 -8.27 -12.69 4.45
CA VAL A 105 -9.55 -12.01 4.17
C VAL A 105 -9.89 -12.07 2.68
N PHE A 106 -8.91 -11.85 1.81
CA PHE A 106 -9.14 -11.88 0.37
C PHE A 106 -9.58 -13.25 -0.15
N GLU A 107 -8.99 -14.33 0.39
CA GLU A 107 -9.41 -15.70 0.09
C GLU A 107 -10.82 -16.01 0.65
N LYS A 108 -11.07 -15.63 1.90
CA LYS A 108 -12.35 -15.83 2.59
C LYS A 108 -13.53 -15.26 1.79
N TYR A 109 -13.34 -14.12 1.15
CA TYR A 109 -14.39 -13.43 0.41
C TYR A 109 -14.26 -13.54 -1.12
N ASN A 110 -13.30 -14.33 -1.60
CA ASN A 110 -13.00 -14.50 -3.03
C ASN A 110 -12.76 -13.17 -3.76
N THR A 111 -12.03 -12.25 -3.09
CA THR A 111 -11.67 -10.94 -3.63
C THR A 111 -10.24 -10.99 -4.15
N ARG A 112 -10.03 -10.70 -5.43
CA ARG A 112 -8.69 -10.73 -6.03
C ARG A 112 -7.96 -9.41 -5.80
N VAL A 113 -6.68 -9.45 -5.44
CA VAL A 113 -5.83 -8.26 -5.47
C VAL A 113 -5.47 -7.97 -6.92
N LEU A 114 -5.83 -6.78 -7.39
CA LEU A 114 -5.59 -6.32 -8.75
C LEU A 114 -4.38 -5.37 -8.80
N GLY A 115 -3.69 -5.37 -9.93
CA GLY A 115 -2.48 -4.58 -10.12
C GLY A 115 -1.29 -5.21 -9.44
N THR A 116 -0.65 -4.51 -8.49
CA THR A 116 0.56 -4.98 -7.81
C THR A 116 0.25 -6.15 -6.86
N PRO A 117 0.85 -7.33 -7.05
CA PRO A 117 0.68 -8.46 -6.14
C PRO A 117 1.16 -8.12 -4.72
N VAL A 118 0.47 -8.67 -3.70
CA VAL A 118 0.84 -8.40 -2.29
C VAL A 118 2.27 -8.82 -1.98
N GLN A 119 2.75 -9.92 -2.57
CA GLN A 119 4.14 -10.34 -2.40
C GLN A 119 5.12 -9.28 -2.90
N ALA A 120 4.86 -8.67 -4.06
CA ALA A 120 5.71 -7.60 -4.58
C ALA A 120 5.67 -6.35 -3.66
N ILE A 121 4.52 -6.04 -3.06
CA ILE A 121 4.42 -4.98 -2.05
C ILE A 121 5.33 -5.31 -0.85
N MET A 122 5.25 -6.52 -0.31
CA MET A 122 6.09 -6.93 0.83
C MET A 122 7.57 -6.89 0.47
N ASP A 123 7.95 -7.40 -0.69
CA ASP A 123 9.34 -7.46 -1.14
C ASP A 123 9.95 -6.06 -1.39
N THR A 124 9.15 -5.08 -1.78
CA THR A 124 9.61 -3.71 -2.08
C THR A 124 9.53 -2.76 -0.88
N GLU A 125 8.60 -2.97 0.03
CA GLU A 125 8.43 -2.14 1.22
C GLU A 125 9.41 -2.52 2.35
N ASP A 126 9.76 -3.78 2.45
CA ASP A 126 10.78 -4.26 3.37
C ASP A 126 12.17 -4.11 2.75
N ARG A 127 13.03 -3.31 3.39
CA ARG A 127 14.36 -2.97 2.84
C ARG A 127 15.29 -4.16 2.75
N GLU A 128 15.21 -5.08 3.70
CA GLU A 128 16.03 -6.29 3.69
C GLU A 128 15.60 -7.23 2.57
N LEU A 129 14.28 -7.44 2.41
CA LEU A 129 13.74 -8.24 1.31
C LEU A 129 14.05 -7.59 -0.04
N PHE A 130 13.96 -6.26 -0.14
CA PHE A 130 14.28 -5.53 -1.37
C PHE A 130 15.74 -5.72 -1.78
N VAL A 131 16.69 -5.60 -0.84
CA VAL A 131 18.12 -5.86 -1.11
C VAL A 131 18.32 -7.30 -1.59
N LYS A 132 17.73 -8.29 -0.91
CA LYS A 132 17.81 -9.70 -1.33
C LYS A 132 17.28 -9.91 -2.74
N LYS A 133 16.17 -9.24 -3.12
CA LYS A 133 15.61 -9.31 -4.47
C LYS A 133 16.52 -8.67 -5.53
N LEU A 134 17.20 -7.60 -5.19
CA LEU A 134 18.18 -6.98 -6.06
C LEU A 134 19.44 -7.84 -6.23
N ASP A 135 19.88 -8.52 -5.17
CA ASP A 135 21.01 -9.46 -5.22
C ASP A 135 20.71 -10.68 -6.10
N GLU A 136 19.44 -11.17 -6.13
CA GLU A 136 19.01 -12.26 -7.04
C GLU A 136 19.22 -11.93 -8.53
N ILE A 137 19.27 -10.66 -8.88
CA ILE A 137 19.45 -10.18 -10.27
C ILE A 137 20.78 -9.43 -10.49
N ASP A 138 21.75 -9.63 -9.60
CA ASP A 138 23.10 -9.03 -9.64
C ASP A 138 23.11 -7.48 -9.66
N VAL A 139 22.08 -6.84 -9.11
CA VAL A 139 22.03 -5.38 -8.95
C VAL A 139 22.72 -4.98 -7.66
N LYS A 140 23.81 -4.22 -7.78
CA LYS A 140 24.59 -3.74 -6.62
C LYS A 140 23.79 -2.74 -5.79
N THR A 141 23.71 -3.01 -4.50
CA THR A 141 23.16 -2.11 -3.49
C THR A 141 24.24 -1.53 -2.61
N ILE A 142 23.92 -0.46 -1.86
CA ILE A 142 24.80 0.06 -0.80
C ILE A 142 24.87 -0.99 0.29
N LYS A 143 26.09 -1.27 0.77
CA LYS A 143 26.27 -2.18 1.92
C LYS A 143 25.45 -1.68 3.10
N SER A 144 24.59 -2.53 3.60
CA SER A 144 23.71 -2.23 4.73
C SER A 144 23.50 -3.46 5.59
N GLU A 145 23.18 -3.26 6.84
CA GLU A 145 22.85 -4.30 7.80
C GLU A 145 21.61 -3.89 8.59
N ALA A 146 20.63 -4.77 8.64
CA ALA A 146 19.44 -4.59 9.46
C ALA A 146 19.79 -4.95 10.92
N VAL A 147 19.45 -4.07 11.86
CA VAL A 147 19.80 -4.23 13.28
C VAL A 147 18.60 -3.85 14.14
N GLU A 148 18.42 -4.56 15.26
CA GLU A 148 17.33 -4.34 16.21
C GLU A 148 17.82 -3.84 17.58
N THR A 149 19.13 -3.99 17.87
CA THR A 149 19.73 -3.57 19.14
C THR A 149 20.81 -2.51 18.95
N ILE A 150 21.10 -1.74 19.99
CA ILE A 150 22.19 -0.74 19.98
C ILE A 150 23.55 -1.42 19.83
N GLU A 151 23.72 -2.57 20.44
CA GLU A 151 24.96 -3.37 20.38
C GLU A 151 25.24 -3.81 18.95
N ASP A 152 24.22 -4.34 18.25
CA ASP A 152 24.33 -4.74 16.84
C ASP A 152 24.58 -3.53 15.95
N ALA A 153 23.90 -2.39 16.20
CA ALA A 153 24.13 -1.17 15.45
C ALA A 153 25.59 -0.68 15.57
N ARG A 154 26.18 -0.75 16.76
CA ARG A 154 27.59 -0.39 16.97
C ARG A 154 28.55 -1.35 16.27
N ARG A 155 28.26 -2.65 16.28
CA ARG A 155 29.02 -3.66 15.54
C ARG A 155 28.93 -3.39 14.04
N ALA A 156 27.73 -3.30 13.49
CA ALA A 156 27.49 -3.04 12.08
C ALA A 156 28.17 -1.75 11.59
N ALA A 157 28.08 -0.66 12.36
CA ALA A 157 28.73 0.60 12.00
C ALA A 157 30.27 0.49 11.93
N LYS A 158 30.92 -0.33 12.80
CA LYS A 158 32.33 -0.59 12.71
C LYS A 158 32.71 -1.42 11.49
N GLU A 159 31.90 -2.41 11.13
CA GLU A 159 32.12 -3.29 9.97
C GLU A 159 31.87 -2.57 8.64
N LEU A 160 30.86 -1.72 8.57
CA LEU A 160 30.55 -0.91 7.39
C LEU A 160 31.54 0.23 7.17
N GLY A 161 32.10 0.79 8.25
CA GLY A 161 32.97 1.96 8.23
C GLY A 161 32.19 3.28 8.29
N TYR A 162 32.75 4.28 8.98
CA TYR A 162 32.18 5.61 9.12
C TYR A 162 32.48 6.52 7.89
N PRO A 163 31.59 7.46 7.51
CA PRO A 163 30.28 7.74 8.11
C PRO A 163 29.22 6.72 7.72
N VAL A 164 28.23 6.47 8.59
CA VAL A 164 27.08 5.59 8.35
C VAL A 164 25.76 6.37 8.42
N ILE A 165 24.78 5.95 7.63
CA ILE A 165 23.41 6.44 7.71
C ILE A 165 22.57 5.42 8.47
N ILE A 166 21.83 5.91 9.48
CA ILE A 166 20.84 5.11 10.20
C ILE A 166 19.47 5.47 9.66
N ARG A 167 18.66 4.47 9.37
CA ARG A 167 17.31 4.69 8.84
C ARG A 167 16.32 3.65 9.38
N ALA A 168 15.14 4.10 9.78
CA ALA A 168 14.06 3.18 10.18
C ALA A 168 13.55 2.37 8.98
N ALA A 169 13.18 1.10 9.22
CA ALA A 169 12.81 0.13 8.18
C ALA A 169 11.66 0.61 7.29
N TYR A 170 10.62 1.18 7.89
CA TYR A 170 9.38 1.57 7.20
C TYR A 170 9.15 3.09 7.18
N ALA A 171 10.18 3.89 7.35
CA ALA A 171 10.05 5.34 7.34
C ALA A 171 10.06 5.90 5.93
N LEU A 172 9.07 6.75 5.63
CA LEU A 172 8.97 7.51 4.40
C LEU A 172 9.53 8.93 4.58
N GLY A 173 10.15 9.48 3.52
CA GLY A 173 10.58 10.86 3.49
C GLY A 173 11.69 11.22 4.47
N GLY A 174 12.54 10.24 4.86
CA GLY A 174 13.67 10.47 5.76
C GLY A 174 13.30 10.58 7.25
N LEU A 175 12.05 10.37 7.63
CA LEU A 175 11.62 10.29 9.03
C LEU A 175 12.38 9.16 9.76
N GLY A 176 12.91 9.47 10.96
CA GLY A 176 13.69 8.50 11.76
C GLY A 176 15.03 8.12 11.15
N SER A 177 15.58 8.91 10.21
CA SER A 177 16.94 8.76 9.72
C SER A 177 17.89 9.74 10.41
N GLY A 178 19.16 9.37 10.49
CA GLY A 178 20.24 10.16 11.08
C GLY A 178 21.61 9.69 10.58
N PHE A 179 22.64 10.49 10.90
CA PHE A 179 24.05 10.20 10.60
C PHE A 179 24.80 9.89 11.88
#